data_e74fc38b1e90ea2a86476415a5928a78
#
_entry.id   e74fc38b1e90ea2a86476415a5928a78
#
_cell.length_a   1.000
_cell.length_b   1.000
_cell.length_c   1.000
_cell.angle_alpha   90.00
_cell.angle_beta   90.00
_cell.angle_gamma   90.00
#
_symmetry.space_group_name_H-M   'P 1'
#
loop_
_entity.id
_entity.type
_entity.pdbx_description
1 polymer ?
#
loop_
_entity_poly.entity_id
_entity_poly.type
_entity_poly.pdbx_seq_one_letter_code
_entity_poly.pdbx_strand_id
1 'polypeptide(L)'
;MSMNIAIDGPAGAGKSTIAKKLAKELGFIYVDTGAMYRAMAYYVLTNGIASSDEAKIAEACQDVDVTIAYENNEQQVILNGKNINGFIRTEEVGNMASATSVYPVVRTKLVELQRKLAESTDVIMDGRDIGTCVLPNAQVKIYLTAGSKTRAQRRYDELTAKGVSCDFDEIEKDIIDRDYRDMHRETSPLKQAEDAVLVDSSEMDIDEVVEAIRSIYEEKKSC
;
A
#
# COMPACT_ATOMS: atom_id res chain seq x y z
N MET A 1 6.60 -24.02 -0.53
CA MET A 1 5.99 -22.85 0.15
C MET A 1 6.25 -21.65 -0.74
N SER A 2 5.26 -20.78 -0.92
CA SER A 2 5.46 -19.52 -1.65
C SER A 2 6.40 -18.59 -0.86
N MET A 3 7.24 -17.85 -1.59
CA MET A 3 8.11 -16.83 -1.02
C MET A 3 7.35 -15.50 -0.97
N ASN A 4 7.28 -14.89 0.21
CA ASN A 4 6.55 -13.66 0.42
C ASN A 4 7.49 -12.56 0.94
N ILE A 5 7.45 -11.40 0.28
CA ILE A 5 8.18 -10.20 0.68
C ILE A 5 7.16 -9.13 1.09
N ALA A 6 7.22 -8.71 2.34
CA ALA A 6 6.39 -7.64 2.90
C ALA A 6 7.17 -6.32 2.91
N ILE A 7 6.61 -5.25 2.32
CA ILE A 7 7.22 -3.91 2.34
C ILE A 7 6.24 -2.94 2.99
N ASP A 8 6.47 -2.62 4.26
CA ASP A 8 5.69 -1.65 5.01
C ASP A 8 6.40 -0.30 5.11
N GLY A 9 5.66 0.74 5.46
CA GLY A 9 6.22 2.07 5.66
C GLY A 9 5.24 3.20 5.35
N PRO A 10 5.61 4.45 5.65
CA PRO A 10 4.74 5.61 5.55
C PRO A 10 4.35 5.97 4.10
N ALA A 11 3.39 6.88 3.96
CA ALA A 11 2.96 7.37 2.65
C ALA A 11 4.11 8.12 1.95
N GLY A 12 4.25 7.95 0.64
CA GLY A 12 5.29 8.63 -0.15
C GLY A 12 6.72 8.08 0.01
N ALA A 13 6.94 7.00 0.78
CA ALA A 13 8.27 6.37 0.93
C ALA A 13 8.78 5.63 -0.33
N GLY A 14 8.02 5.59 -1.41
CA GLY A 14 8.43 4.94 -2.66
C GLY A 14 8.13 3.45 -2.74
N LYS A 15 7.45 2.85 -1.74
CA LYS A 15 7.18 1.41 -1.64
C LYS A 15 6.67 0.78 -2.93
N SER A 16 5.64 1.35 -3.54
CA SER A 16 5.02 0.78 -4.74
C SER A 16 5.95 0.79 -5.95
N THR A 17 6.78 1.81 -6.10
CA THR A 17 7.78 1.89 -7.16
C THR A 17 8.85 0.81 -6.99
N ILE A 18 9.37 0.71 -5.77
CA ILE A 18 10.40 -0.27 -5.41
C ILE A 18 9.84 -1.70 -5.53
N ALA A 19 8.65 -1.95 -4.95
CA ALA A 19 8.02 -3.26 -4.98
C ALA A 19 7.74 -3.75 -6.41
N LYS A 20 7.24 -2.88 -7.29
CA LYS A 20 7.03 -3.20 -8.72
C LYS A 20 8.33 -3.57 -9.42
N LYS A 21 9.38 -2.77 -9.23
CA LYS A 21 10.66 -3.01 -9.88
C LYS A 21 11.27 -4.32 -9.40
N LEU A 22 11.32 -4.54 -8.09
CA LEU A 22 11.84 -5.77 -7.50
C LEU A 22 11.02 -7.00 -7.92
N ALA A 23 9.69 -6.91 -7.95
CA ALA A 23 8.82 -8.00 -8.41
C ALA A 23 9.11 -8.41 -9.86
N LYS A 24 9.32 -7.42 -10.73
CA LYS A 24 9.70 -7.68 -12.13
C LYS A 24 11.06 -8.38 -12.24
N GLU A 25 12.04 -7.99 -11.44
CA GLU A 25 13.37 -8.57 -11.44
C GLU A 25 13.40 -10.01 -10.89
N LEU A 26 12.63 -10.27 -9.82
CA LEU A 26 12.56 -11.59 -9.19
C LEU A 26 11.53 -12.55 -9.84
N GLY A 27 10.70 -12.06 -10.76
CA GLY A 27 9.60 -12.85 -11.34
C GLY A 27 8.44 -13.08 -10.37
N PHE A 28 8.27 -12.23 -9.36
CA PHE A 28 7.22 -12.30 -8.36
C PHE A 28 5.99 -11.51 -8.81
N ILE A 29 4.85 -11.84 -8.22
CA ILE A 29 3.63 -11.04 -8.38
C ILE A 29 3.67 -9.86 -7.42
N TYR A 30 3.50 -8.65 -7.97
CA TYR A 30 3.36 -7.44 -7.16
C TYR A 30 1.92 -7.24 -6.72
N VAL A 31 1.68 -6.98 -5.43
CA VAL A 31 0.35 -6.72 -4.86
C VAL A 31 0.32 -5.34 -4.19
N ASP A 32 -0.38 -4.39 -4.83
CA ASP A 32 -0.67 -3.06 -4.28
C ASP A 32 -1.91 -3.15 -3.37
N THR A 33 -1.69 -3.32 -2.07
CA THR A 33 -2.82 -3.37 -1.13
C THR A 33 -3.53 -2.04 -0.99
N GLY A 34 -2.81 -0.93 -1.14
CA GLY A 34 -3.41 0.42 -1.13
C GLY A 34 -4.45 0.60 -2.24
N ALA A 35 -4.26 -0.03 -3.40
CA ALA A 35 -5.25 -0.01 -4.47
C ALA A 35 -6.54 -0.74 -4.08
N MET A 36 -6.46 -1.80 -3.28
CA MET A 36 -7.63 -2.54 -2.78
C MET A 36 -8.43 -1.69 -1.78
N TYR A 37 -7.78 -0.99 -0.85
CA TYR A 37 -8.44 -0.02 0.04
C TYR A 37 -9.07 1.13 -0.75
N ARG A 38 -8.44 1.58 -1.83
CA ARG A 38 -8.99 2.60 -2.73
C ARG A 38 -10.21 2.10 -3.49
N ALA A 39 -10.30 0.81 -3.80
CA ALA A 39 -11.50 0.24 -4.41
C ALA A 39 -12.71 0.34 -3.48
N MET A 40 -12.53 -0.01 -2.20
CA MET A 40 -13.58 0.19 -1.19
C MET A 40 -13.95 1.67 -1.05
N ALA A 41 -12.95 2.54 -0.97
CA ALA A 41 -13.17 3.98 -0.88
C ALA A 41 -13.91 4.54 -2.10
N TYR A 42 -13.59 4.09 -3.29
CA TYR A 42 -14.28 4.48 -4.51
C TYR A 42 -15.75 4.07 -4.49
N TYR A 43 -16.06 2.86 -4.02
CA TYR A 43 -17.43 2.44 -3.84
C TYR A 43 -18.18 3.32 -2.83
N VAL A 44 -17.57 3.59 -1.67
CA VAL A 44 -18.14 4.45 -0.62
C VAL A 44 -18.46 5.85 -1.18
N LEU A 45 -17.52 6.47 -1.90
CA LEU A 45 -17.69 7.78 -2.52
C LEU A 45 -18.80 7.79 -3.57
N THR A 46 -18.78 6.83 -4.49
CA THR A 46 -19.75 6.82 -5.61
C THR A 46 -21.17 6.50 -5.17
N ASN A 47 -21.34 5.92 -3.98
CA ASN A 47 -22.65 5.70 -3.35
C ASN A 47 -23.03 6.78 -2.33
N GLY A 48 -22.28 7.88 -2.23
CA GLY A 48 -22.58 9.00 -1.34
C GLY A 48 -22.54 8.66 0.15
N ILE A 49 -21.75 7.65 0.54
CA ILE A 49 -21.60 7.23 1.94
C ILE A 49 -20.54 8.12 2.60
N ALA A 50 -20.87 8.72 3.73
CA ALA A 50 -19.91 9.51 4.49
C ALA A 50 -18.85 8.61 5.13
N SER A 51 -17.59 9.08 5.18
CA SER A 51 -16.49 8.32 5.79
C SER A 51 -16.68 8.04 7.29
N SER A 52 -17.57 8.76 7.96
CA SER A 52 -17.94 8.57 9.37
C SER A 52 -19.15 7.66 9.58
N ASP A 53 -19.81 7.19 8.51
CA ASP A 53 -21.00 6.32 8.60
C ASP A 53 -20.57 4.85 8.61
N GLU A 54 -20.07 4.40 9.78
CA GLU A 54 -19.57 3.05 9.97
C GLU A 54 -20.61 1.97 9.61
N ALA A 55 -21.90 2.21 9.93
CA ALA A 55 -22.96 1.25 9.65
C ALA A 55 -23.14 1.01 8.15
N LYS A 56 -23.22 2.08 7.35
CA LYS A 56 -23.33 1.96 5.89
C LYS A 56 -22.04 1.42 5.25
N ILE A 57 -20.87 1.74 5.81
CA ILE A 57 -19.61 1.16 5.36
C ILE A 57 -19.59 -0.35 5.64
N ALA A 58 -20.11 -0.80 6.77
CA ALA A 58 -20.24 -2.22 7.09
C ALA A 58 -21.19 -2.95 6.14
N GLU A 59 -22.33 -2.36 5.79
CA GLU A 59 -23.25 -2.86 4.75
C GLU A 59 -22.52 -2.94 3.39
N ALA A 60 -21.88 -1.86 2.98
CA ALA A 60 -21.09 -1.83 1.74
C ALA A 60 -20.03 -2.94 1.68
N CYS A 61 -19.40 -3.29 2.80
CA CYS A 61 -18.45 -4.39 2.85
C CYS A 61 -19.09 -5.76 2.56
N GLN A 62 -20.39 -5.96 2.77
CA GLN A 62 -21.09 -7.19 2.43
C GLN A 62 -21.35 -7.28 0.93
N ASP A 63 -21.74 -6.18 0.31
CA ASP A 63 -22.22 -6.13 -1.08
C ASP A 63 -21.09 -5.94 -2.11
N VAL A 64 -19.96 -5.40 -1.67
CA VAL A 64 -18.82 -5.13 -2.56
C VAL A 64 -17.99 -6.38 -2.81
N ASP A 65 -17.80 -6.72 -4.08
CA ASP A 65 -16.80 -7.68 -4.52
C ASP A 65 -15.56 -6.95 -5.05
N VAL A 66 -14.43 -7.14 -4.36
CA VAL A 66 -13.12 -6.64 -4.80
C VAL A 66 -12.26 -7.82 -5.18
N THR A 67 -11.87 -7.88 -6.44
CA THR A 67 -10.97 -8.92 -6.96
C THR A 67 -9.76 -8.30 -7.65
N ILE A 68 -8.70 -9.09 -7.79
CA ILE A 68 -7.47 -8.69 -8.45
C ILE A 68 -7.26 -9.60 -9.65
N ALA A 69 -7.02 -8.99 -10.79
CA ALA A 69 -6.55 -9.66 -12.00
C ALA A 69 -5.19 -9.09 -12.40
N TYR A 70 -4.49 -9.78 -13.28
CA TYR A 70 -3.21 -9.31 -13.83
C TYR A 70 -3.32 -9.29 -15.34
N GLU A 71 -3.00 -8.13 -15.93
CA GLU A 71 -2.93 -7.93 -17.37
C GLU A 71 -1.57 -7.32 -17.70
N ASN A 72 -0.79 -7.95 -18.58
CA ASN A 72 0.58 -7.54 -18.93
C ASN A 72 1.49 -7.34 -17.71
N ASN A 73 1.37 -8.20 -16.70
CA ASN A 73 2.06 -8.11 -15.41
C ASN A 73 1.69 -6.87 -14.56
N GLU A 74 0.61 -6.19 -14.91
CA GLU A 74 0.08 -5.09 -14.11
C GLU A 74 -1.17 -5.51 -13.35
N GLN A 75 -1.22 -5.17 -12.06
CA GLN A 75 -2.40 -5.41 -11.23
C GLN A 75 -3.59 -4.61 -11.75
N GLN A 76 -4.69 -5.29 -11.98
CA GLN A 76 -5.99 -4.73 -12.28
C GLN A 76 -6.91 -4.91 -11.07
N VAL A 77 -7.47 -3.82 -10.58
CA VAL A 77 -8.44 -3.85 -9.48
C VAL A 77 -9.84 -3.88 -10.07
N ILE A 78 -10.55 -4.93 -9.76
CA ILE A 78 -11.91 -5.18 -10.24
C ILE A 78 -12.86 -4.98 -9.07
N LEU A 79 -13.81 -4.08 -9.25
CA LEU A 79 -14.88 -3.79 -8.29
C LEU A 79 -16.22 -4.17 -8.92
N ASN A 80 -16.92 -5.12 -8.32
CA ASN A 80 -18.20 -5.62 -8.82
C ASN A 80 -18.16 -5.96 -10.33
N GLY A 81 -17.09 -6.65 -10.75
CA GLY A 81 -16.86 -7.06 -12.15
C GLY A 81 -16.35 -5.96 -13.08
N LYS A 82 -16.10 -4.73 -12.61
CA LYS A 82 -15.59 -3.63 -13.44
C LYS A 82 -14.16 -3.27 -13.07
N ASN A 83 -13.30 -3.11 -14.07
CA ASN A 83 -11.96 -2.57 -13.87
C ASN A 83 -12.03 -1.07 -13.50
N ILE A 84 -11.46 -0.71 -12.37
CA ILE A 84 -11.53 0.65 -11.82
C ILE A 84 -10.16 1.33 -11.68
N ASN A 85 -9.09 0.77 -12.25
CA ASN A 85 -7.73 1.32 -12.13
C ASN A 85 -7.63 2.80 -12.52
N GLY A 86 -8.40 3.23 -13.53
CA GLY A 86 -8.41 4.61 -14.00
C GLY A 86 -9.05 5.62 -13.01
N PHE A 87 -9.78 5.14 -12.01
CA PHE A 87 -10.59 5.98 -11.12
C PHE A 87 -10.04 6.09 -9.71
N ILE A 88 -9.23 5.14 -9.26
CA ILE A 88 -8.82 5.00 -7.84
C ILE A 88 -7.57 5.79 -7.45
N ARG A 89 -6.95 6.51 -8.37
CA ARG A 89 -5.68 7.25 -8.09
C ARG A 89 -5.88 8.74 -7.83
N THR A 90 -7.12 9.19 -7.63
CA THR A 90 -7.42 10.57 -7.24
C THR A 90 -7.10 10.81 -5.77
N GLU A 91 -6.90 12.06 -5.40
CA GLU A 91 -6.66 12.49 -4.02
C GLU A 91 -7.87 12.19 -3.14
N GLU A 92 -9.08 12.49 -3.62
CA GLU A 92 -10.34 12.24 -2.93
C GLU A 92 -10.50 10.77 -2.53
N VAL A 93 -10.27 9.84 -3.48
CA VAL A 93 -10.27 8.39 -3.22
C VAL A 93 -9.17 8.01 -2.23
N GLY A 94 -8.01 8.66 -2.31
CA GLY A 94 -6.90 8.43 -1.38
C GLY A 94 -7.23 8.83 0.04
N ASN A 95 -7.89 9.98 0.23
CA ASN A 95 -8.33 10.48 1.54
C ASN A 95 -9.45 9.63 2.12
N MET A 96 -10.44 9.24 1.30
CA MET A 96 -11.50 8.32 1.70
C MET A 96 -10.93 6.95 2.11
N ALA A 97 -9.95 6.41 1.36
CA ALA A 97 -9.30 5.15 1.71
C ALA A 97 -8.58 5.22 3.06
N SER A 98 -7.88 6.33 3.34
CA SER A 98 -7.26 6.55 4.65
C SER A 98 -8.31 6.64 5.76
N ALA A 99 -9.41 7.35 5.54
CA ALA A 99 -10.48 7.52 6.52
C ALA A 99 -11.24 6.22 6.82
N THR A 100 -11.50 5.39 5.79
CA THR A 100 -12.27 4.15 5.95
C THR A 100 -11.41 2.94 6.34
N SER A 101 -10.09 3.00 6.16
CA SER A 101 -9.17 1.92 6.54
C SER A 101 -9.06 1.68 8.06
N VAL A 102 -9.61 2.56 8.88
CA VAL A 102 -9.65 2.41 10.34
C VAL A 102 -10.71 1.39 10.78
N TYR A 103 -11.73 1.14 9.97
CA TYR A 103 -12.82 0.25 10.31
C TYR A 103 -12.40 -1.23 10.20
N PRO A 104 -12.58 -2.03 11.27
CA PRO A 104 -12.20 -3.44 11.28
C PRO A 104 -12.85 -4.26 10.15
N VAL A 105 -14.11 -3.99 9.82
CA VAL A 105 -14.86 -4.70 8.78
C VAL A 105 -14.22 -4.56 7.40
N VAL A 106 -13.76 -3.36 7.04
CA VAL A 106 -13.05 -3.09 5.79
C VAL A 106 -11.73 -3.88 5.76
N ARG A 107 -11.01 -3.85 6.88
CA ARG A 107 -9.73 -4.55 6.99
C ARG A 107 -9.88 -6.05 6.88
N THR A 108 -10.82 -6.65 7.64
CA THR A 108 -11.06 -8.11 7.61
C THR A 108 -11.29 -8.59 6.18
N LYS A 109 -12.19 -7.92 5.46
CA LYS A 109 -12.49 -8.28 4.06
C LYS A 109 -11.26 -8.25 3.16
N LEU A 110 -10.48 -7.16 3.22
CA LEU A 110 -9.34 -6.97 2.33
C LEU A 110 -8.13 -7.84 2.72
N VAL A 111 -7.89 -8.06 4.01
CA VAL A 111 -6.82 -8.94 4.50
C VAL A 111 -7.03 -10.38 4.06
N GLU A 112 -8.27 -10.88 4.09
CA GLU A 112 -8.59 -12.22 3.58
C GLU A 112 -8.23 -12.38 2.10
N LEU A 113 -8.57 -11.39 1.27
CA LEU A 113 -8.20 -11.39 -0.14
C LEU A 113 -6.68 -11.34 -0.34
N GLN A 114 -5.99 -10.48 0.42
CA GLN A 114 -4.53 -10.34 0.37
C GLN A 114 -3.83 -11.66 0.72
N ARG A 115 -4.28 -12.35 1.77
CA ARG A 115 -3.74 -13.66 2.18
C ARG A 115 -3.93 -14.72 1.11
N LYS A 116 -5.11 -14.80 0.51
CA LYS A 116 -5.39 -15.74 -0.59
C LYS A 116 -4.44 -15.57 -1.77
N LEU A 117 -4.10 -14.32 -2.12
CA LEU A 117 -3.14 -14.05 -3.19
C LEU A 117 -1.73 -14.58 -2.86
N ALA A 118 -1.32 -14.50 -1.59
CA ALA A 118 0.00 -14.93 -1.13
C ALA A 118 0.13 -16.45 -0.89
N GLU A 119 -0.98 -17.19 -0.83
CA GLU A 119 -0.97 -18.64 -0.57
C GLU A 119 -0.43 -19.46 -1.74
N SER A 120 -0.68 -19.02 -2.97
CA SER A 120 -0.46 -19.82 -4.18
C SER A 120 0.70 -19.37 -5.05
N THR A 121 1.24 -18.17 -4.80
CA THR A 121 2.28 -17.58 -5.65
C THR A 121 3.29 -16.80 -4.82
N ASP A 122 4.50 -16.64 -5.34
CA ASP A 122 5.50 -15.76 -4.76
C ASP A 122 5.06 -14.29 -4.96
N VAL A 123 4.94 -13.54 -3.86
CA VAL A 123 4.43 -12.17 -3.91
C VAL A 123 5.39 -11.17 -3.26
N ILE A 124 5.39 -9.96 -3.82
CA ILE A 124 5.84 -8.76 -3.12
C ILE A 124 4.62 -7.90 -2.85
N MET A 125 4.33 -7.68 -1.58
CA MET A 125 3.15 -6.95 -1.14
C MET A 125 3.56 -5.69 -0.40
N ASP A 126 3.04 -4.52 -0.80
CA ASP A 126 3.31 -3.27 -0.11
C ASP A 126 2.09 -2.73 0.63
N GLY A 127 2.33 -2.14 1.81
CA GLY A 127 1.26 -1.61 2.63
C GLY A 127 1.72 -0.83 3.86
N ARG A 128 1.03 -1.06 5.00
CA ARG A 128 1.28 -0.44 6.30
C ARG A 128 1.47 -1.46 7.43
N ASP A 129 0.95 -2.63 7.23
CA ASP A 129 0.83 -3.69 8.23
C ASP A 129 0.96 -5.09 7.60
N ILE A 130 1.66 -5.16 6.47
CA ILE A 130 1.83 -6.43 5.75
C ILE A 130 2.63 -7.40 6.60
N GLY A 131 3.79 -7.00 7.08
CA GLY A 131 4.68 -7.84 7.90
C GLY A 131 4.19 -8.05 9.33
N THR A 132 3.25 -7.22 9.83
CA THR A 132 2.73 -7.34 11.20
C THR A 132 1.38 -8.04 11.29
N CYS A 133 0.52 -7.88 10.27
CA CYS A 133 -0.85 -8.37 10.28
C CYS A 133 -1.19 -9.28 9.11
N VAL A 134 -0.92 -8.86 7.87
CA VAL A 134 -1.36 -9.59 6.68
C VAL A 134 -0.57 -10.86 6.47
N LEU A 135 0.76 -10.74 6.42
CA LEU A 135 1.74 -11.82 6.20
C LEU A 135 2.76 -11.85 7.35
N PRO A 136 2.33 -12.19 8.59
CA PRO A 136 3.22 -12.18 9.75
C PRO A 136 4.36 -13.21 9.65
N ASN A 137 4.22 -14.18 8.75
CA ASN A 137 5.22 -15.20 8.47
C ASN A 137 5.94 -14.99 7.14
N ALA A 138 5.89 -13.78 6.56
CA ALA A 138 6.67 -13.46 5.36
C ALA A 138 8.17 -13.66 5.62
N GLN A 139 8.85 -14.30 4.68
CA GLN A 139 10.28 -14.65 4.81
C GLN A 139 11.16 -13.40 4.78
N VAL A 140 10.74 -12.37 4.07
CA VAL A 140 11.43 -11.07 4.01
C VAL A 140 10.46 -9.98 4.42
N LYS A 141 10.83 -9.19 5.42
CA LYS A 141 10.07 -8.03 5.86
C LYS A 141 10.95 -6.79 5.84
N ILE A 142 10.47 -5.78 5.15
CA ILE A 142 11.14 -4.49 4.99
C ILE A 142 10.25 -3.40 5.57
N TYR A 143 10.83 -2.52 6.36
CA TYR A 143 10.22 -1.26 6.73
C TYR A 143 10.93 -0.15 5.95
N LEU A 144 10.31 0.29 4.85
CA LEU A 144 10.86 1.33 3.97
C LEU A 144 10.39 2.71 4.43
N THR A 145 11.32 3.58 4.76
CA THR A 145 11.04 4.94 5.21
C THR A 145 11.84 6.00 4.45
N ALA A 146 11.46 7.25 4.63
CA ALA A 146 12.22 8.45 4.29
C ALA A 146 11.67 9.62 5.11
N GLY A 147 12.46 10.66 5.33
CA GLY A 147 12.03 11.86 6.02
C GLY A 147 10.80 12.52 5.36
N SER A 148 9.94 13.21 6.15
CA SER A 148 8.73 13.86 5.63
C SER A 148 9.03 14.82 4.50
N LYS A 149 10.08 15.63 4.63
CA LYS A 149 10.52 16.58 3.60
C LYS A 149 10.93 15.89 2.29
N THR A 150 11.70 14.81 2.39
CA THR A 150 12.09 14.03 1.19
C THR A 150 10.87 13.45 0.48
N ARG A 151 9.89 12.94 1.24
CA ARG A 151 8.64 12.41 0.68
C ARG A 151 7.76 13.50 0.08
N ALA A 152 7.70 14.66 0.72
CA ALA A 152 7.00 15.84 0.21
C ALA A 152 7.65 16.34 -1.09
N GLN A 153 8.98 16.39 -1.16
CA GLN A 153 9.70 16.79 -2.38
C GLN A 153 9.41 15.83 -3.53
N ARG A 154 9.48 14.52 -3.30
CA ARG A 154 9.13 13.50 -4.32
C ARG A 154 7.70 13.69 -4.85
N ARG A 155 6.76 14.00 -3.96
CA ARG A 155 5.36 14.22 -4.33
C ARG A 155 5.16 15.54 -5.06
N TYR A 156 5.84 16.60 -4.62
CA TYR A 156 5.82 17.91 -5.27
C TYR A 156 6.33 17.81 -6.70
N ASP A 157 7.47 17.14 -6.91
CA ASP A 157 8.07 16.94 -8.23
C ASP A 157 7.14 16.11 -9.15
N GLU A 158 6.50 15.07 -8.62
CA GLU A 158 5.52 14.26 -9.35
C GLU A 158 4.31 15.08 -9.83
N LEU A 159 3.76 15.93 -8.95
CA LEU A 159 2.60 16.77 -9.25
C LEU A 159 2.97 17.87 -10.26
N THR A 160 4.10 18.51 -10.07
CA THR A 160 4.63 19.55 -10.97
C THR A 160 4.88 18.98 -12.36
N ALA A 161 5.48 17.79 -12.46
CA ALA A 161 5.70 17.11 -13.74
C ALA A 161 4.38 16.79 -14.48
N LYS A 162 3.28 16.61 -13.75
CA LYS A 162 1.93 16.42 -14.30
C LYS A 162 1.21 17.73 -14.60
N GLY A 163 1.83 18.89 -14.36
CA GLY A 163 1.23 20.22 -14.55
C GLY A 163 0.16 20.58 -13.49
N VAL A 164 0.15 19.89 -12.36
CA VAL A 164 -0.77 20.18 -11.25
C VAL A 164 -0.14 21.25 -10.36
N SER A 165 -0.86 22.35 -10.13
CA SER A 165 -0.45 23.38 -9.15
C SER A 165 -0.54 22.80 -7.74
N CYS A 166 0.53 22.89 -6.97
CA CYS A 166 0.60 22.35 -5.61
C CYS A 166 1.54 23.20 -4.75
N ASP A 167 1.32 23.16 -3.45
CA ASP A 167 2.14 23.81 -2.43
C ASP A 167 2.93 22.75 -1.65
N PHE A 168 4.22 23.02 -1.45
CA PHE A 168 5.12 22.07 -0.78
C PHE A 168 4.77 21.88 0.70
N ASP A 169 4.46 22.98 1.39
CA ASP A 169 4.18 22.93 2.84
C ASP A 169 2.84 22.23 3.12
N GLU A 170 1.85 22.43 2.24
CA GLU A 170 0.58 21.68 2.30
C GLU A 170 0.82 20.20 2.07
N ILE A 171 1.63 19.83 1.09
CA ILE A 171 1.98 18.41 0.82
C ILE A 171 2.69 17.78 2.02
N GLU A 172 3.67 18.47 2.61
CA GLU A 172 4.40 17.94 3.78
C GLU A 172 3.45 17.78 4.97
N LYS A 173 2.59 18.76 5.22
CA LYS A 173 1.59 18.69 6.27
C LYS A 173 0.64 17.50 6.08
N ASP A 174 0.10 17.30 4.88
CA ASP A 174 -0.77 16.18 4.58
C ASP A 174 -0.09 14.81 4.80
N ILE A 175 1.20 14.73 4.45
CA ILE A 175 2.02 13.54 4.69
C ILE A 175 2.15 13.27 6.18
N ILE A 176 2.46 14.29 7.00
CA ILE A 176 2.61 14.17 8.45
C ILE A 176 1.28 13.77 9.09
N ASP A 177 0.17 14.42 8.73
CA ASP A 177 -1.16 14.14 9.25
C ASP A 177 -1.61 12.71 8.89
N ARG A 178 -1.26 12.25 7.71
CA ARG A 178 -1.55 10.88 7.28
C ARG A 178 -0.72 9.84 8.03
N ASP A 179 0.57 10.08 8.19
CA ASP A 179 1.44 9.20 8.96
C ASP A 179 0.97 9.09 10.41
N TYR A 180 0.58 10.23 11.00
CA TYR A 180 0.02 10.23 12.35
C TYR A 180 -1.23 9.34 12.45
N ARG A 181 -2.17 9.46 11.51
CA ARG A 181 -3.37 8.60 11.47
C ARG A 181 -3.02 7.13 11.28
N ASP A 182 -2.10 6.81 10.35
CA ASP A 182 -1.68 5.44 10.08
C ASP A 182 -0.99 4.80 11.31
N MET A 183 -0.20 5.56 12.08
CA MET A 183 0.53 5.09 13.25
C MET A 183 -0.34 4.96 14.50
N HIS A 184 -1.41 5.79 14.63
CA HIS A 184 -2.22 5.86 15.84
C HIS A 184 -3.60 5.22 15.72
N ARG A 185 -3.92 4.62 14.58
CA ARG A 185 -5.16 3.86 14.45
C ARG A 185 -5.16 2.65 15.38
N GLU A 186 -6.32 2.33 15.98
CA GLU A 186 -6.47 1.23 16.93
C GLU A 186 -6.22 -0.14 16.28
N THR A 187 -6.68 -0.32 15.03
CA THR A 187 -6.57 -1.59 14.32
C THR A 187 -5.39 -1.58 13.38
N SER A 188 -4.43 -2.49 13.59
CA SER A 188 -3.25 -2.71 12.74
C SER A 188 -2.49 -1.42 12.43
N PRO A 189 -1.98 -0.69 13.44
CA PRO A 189 -1.24 0.54 13.21
C PRO A 189 0.00 0.31 12.35
N LEU A 190 0.41 1.34 11.61
CA LEU A 190 1.70 1.35 10.93
C LEU A 190 2.82 1.28 11.97
N LYS A 191 3.50 0.16 12.00
CA LYS A 191 4.70 -0.06 12.84
C LYS A 191 5.65 -1.03 12.16
N GLN A 192 6.92 -0.88 12.42
CA GLN A 192 7.92 -1.85 11.99
C GLN A 192 7.68 -3.19 12.70
N ALA A 193 7.65 -4.30 11.96
CA ALA A 193 7.66 -5.63 12.54
C ALA A 193 9.02 -5.90 13.21
N GLU A 194 9.03 -6.70 14.28
CA GLU A 194 10.26 -6.95 15.07
C GLU A 194 11.39 -7.57 14.23
N ASP A 195 11.04 -8.38 13.25
CA ASP A 195 11.93 -9.06 12.33
C ASP A 195 12.09 -8.33 10.98
N ALA A 196 11.55 -7.12 10.83
CA ALA A 196 11.68 -6.32 9.63
C ALA A 196 13.00 -5.54 9.60
N VAL A 197 13.66 -5.56 8.46
CA VAL A 197 14.84 -4.73 8.21
C VAL A 197 14.40 -3.31 7.86
N LEU A 198 14.94 -2.34 8.58
CA LEU A 198 14.73 -0.92 8.28
C LEU A 198 15.57 -0.50 7.08
N VAL A 199 14.94 0.11 6.08
CA VAL A 199 15.61 0.74 4.95
C VAL A 199 15.18 2.21 4.90
N ASP A 200 16.11 3.12 5.21
CA ASP A 200 15.89 4.56 5.07
C ASP A 200 16.36 5.01 3.69
N SER A 201 15.42 5.39 2.86
CA SER A 201 15.67 5.81 1.48
C SER A 201 15.81 7.33 1.32
N SER A 202 16.06 8.09 2.40
CA SER A 202 16.12 9.55 2.35
C SER A 202 17.19 10.05 1.39
N GLU A 203 18.35 9.39 1.37
CA GLU A 203 19.52 9.74 0.56
C GLU A 203 19.80 8.73 -0.58
N MET A 204 18.84 7.83 -0.85
CA MET A 204 18.99 6.75 -1.84
C MET A 204 18.14 7.03 -3.08
N ASP A 205 18.68 6.65 -4.23
CA ASP A 205 17.88 6.57 -5.45
C ASP A 205 17.09 5.24 -5.53
N ILE A 206 16.29 5.08 -6.58
CA ILE A 206 15.42 3.91 -6.73
C ILE A 206 16.25 2.64 -6.89
N ASP A 207 17.36 2.70 -7.62
CA ASP A 207 18.17 1.52 -7.93
C ASP A 207 18.95 1.06 -6.69
N GLU A 208 19.46 1.99 -5.91
CA GLU A 208 20.12 1.71 -4.62
C GLU A 208 19.17 1.05 -3.62
N VAL A 209 17.91 1.53 -3.53
CA VAL A 209 16.92 0.91 -2.63
C VAL A 209 16.54 -0.50 -3.09
N VAL A 210 16.35 -0.71 -4.41
CA VAL A 210 16.06 -2.05 -4.96
C VAL A 210 17.19 -3.00 -4.68
N GLU A 211 18.45 -2.58 -4.89
CA GLU A 211 19.63 -3.40 -4.63
C GLU A 211 19.77 -3.76 -3.14
N ALA A 212 19.54 -2.79 -2.25
CA ALA A 212 19.56 -3.04 -0.80
C ALA A 212 18.52 -4.11 -0.41
N ILE A 213 17.28 -4.00 -0.91
CA ILE A 213 16.23 -4.98 -0.60
C ILE A 213 16.51 -6.34 -1.26
N ARG A 214 17.07 -6.34 -2.47
CA ARG A 214 17.48 -7.58 -3.15
C ARG A 214 18.57 -8.31 -2.35
N SER A 215 19.55 -7.61 -1.85
CA SER A 215 20.61 -8.19 -0.99
C SER A 215 20.03 -8.83 0.26
N ILE A 216 19.08 -8.17 0.94
CA ILE A 216 18.37 -8.74 2.09
C ILE A 216 17.59 -10.00 1.72
N TYR A 217 16.93 -10.00 0.55
CA TYR A 217 16.21 -11.17 0.05
C TYR A 217 17.16 -12.36 -0.21
N GLU A 218 18.31 -12.14 -0.88
CA GLU A 218 19.26 -13.21 -1.17
C GLU A 218 19.89 -13.79 0.11
N GLU A 219 20.18 -12.97 1.11
CA GLU A 219 20.64 -13.43 2.43
C GLU A 219 19.61 -14.36 3.09
N LYS A 220 18.33 -13.93 3.11
CA LYS A 220 17.24 -14.71 3.72
C LYS A 220 16.91 -15.99 2.97
N LYS A 221 17.10 -16.02 1.65
CA LYS A 221 16.87 -17.20 0.82
C LYS A 221 17.95 -18.27 1.04
N SER A 222 19.15 -17.86 1.46
CA SER A 222 20.30 -18.75 1.67
C SER A 222 20.32 -19.41 3.06
N CYS A 223 19.44 -18.98 3.97
CA CYS A 223 19.27 -19.54 5.32
C CYS A 223 18.15 -20.56 5.39
#